data_c9397daffe3ca18219a6b15026b1ac92
#
_entry.id   c9397daffe3ca18219a6b15026b1ac92
#
_cell.length_a   1.000
_cell.length_b   1.000
_cell.length_c   1.000
_cell.angle_alpha   90.00
_cell.angle_beta   90.00
_cell.angle_gamma   90.00
#
_symmetry.space_group_name_H-M   'P 1'
#
loop_
_entity.id
_entity.type
_entity.pdbx_description
1 polymer ?
#
loop_
_entity_poly.entity_id
_entity_poly.type
_entity_poly.pdbx_seq_one_letter_code
_entity_poly.pdbx_strand_id
1 'polypeptide(L)'
;MSPLTLSAPPKVNLFLHITGQRDDGYHNLQTLFQLLDGGDQLTFNTTNNAELSLWPQIEGVAEQDNLIIRAARALQQQTGCTQGCSIELHKRLPMGAGLGGGSSNAATTLLALNNLWDCNLSIAELAKLGACLGADVPVFIEGRSAFAEGIGDQLTPIDIAESWYLVITPPCKVST
;
A
#
# COMPACT_ATOMS: atom_id res chain seq x y z
N MET A 1 -17.96 0.56 -17.55
CA MET A 1 -16.75 -0.29 -17.72
C MET A 1 -16.92 -1.55 -16.87
N SER A 2 -16.25 -2.65 -17.24
CA SER A 2 -16.26 -3.84 -16.37
C SER A 2 -15.46 -3.56 -15.09
N PRO A 3 -15.85 -4.14 -13.93
CA PRO A 3 -15.09 -4.02 -12.70
C PRO A 3 -13.66 -4.52 -12.88
N LEU A 4 -12.67 -3.83 -12.27
CA LEU A 4 -11.28 -4.28 -12.19
C LEU A 4 -11.02 -4.87 -10.80
N THR A 5 -10.58 -6.12 -10.75
CA THR A 5 -10.22 -6.77 -9.48
C THR A 5 -8.72 -7.05 -9.45
N LEU A 6 -8.06 -6.59 -8.39
CA LEU A 6 -6.62 -6.76 -8.17
C LEU A 6 -6.34 -7.34 -6.78
N SER A 7 -5.25 -8.10 -6.67
CA SER A 7 -4.69 -8.52 -5.40
C SER A 7 -3.77 -7.44 -4.82
N ALA A 8 -3.80 -7.29 -3.50
CA ALA A 8 -2.91 -6.44 -2.72
C ALA A 8 -2.00 -7.35 -1.86
N PRO A 9 -0.79 -7.64 -2.33
CA PRO A 9 0.10 -8.63 -1.73
C PRO A 9 0.60 -8.16 -0.36
N PRO A 10 0.89 -9.08 0.59
CA PRO A 10 1.59 -8.74 1.81
C PRO A 10 3.10 -8.65 1.60
N LYS A 11 3.82 -8.13 2.60
CA LYS A 11 5.28 -8.18 2.70
C LYS A 11 5.71 -8.71 4.05
N VAL A 12 6.93 -9.22 4.11
CA VAL A 12 7.67 -9.43 5.34
C VAL A 12 8.99 -8.68 5.27
N ASN A 13 9.52 -8.33 6.44
CA ASN A 13 10.89 -7.84 6.56
C ASN A 13 11.76 -9.06 6.88
N LEU A 14 12.66 -9.47 6.00
CA LEU A 14 13.58 -10.59 6.27
C LEU A 14 14.60 -10.22 7.35
N PHE A 15 14.93 -8.94 7.46
CA PHE A 15 15.57 -8.31 8.60
C PHE A 15 15.17 -6.84 8.67
N LEU A 16 15.37 -6.21 9.83
CA LEU A 16 15.25 -4.78 10.01
C LEU A 16 16.29 -4.32 11.05
N HIS A 17 17.18 -3.45 10.63
CA HIS A 17 18.17 -2.81 11.48
C HIS A 17 17.87 -1.32 11.61
N ILE A 18 17.84 -0.81 12.84
CA ILE A 18 17.82 0.62 13.10
C ILE A 18 19.27 1.09 13.06
N THR A 19 19.60 1.99 12.13
CA THR A 19 20.97 2.45 11.90
C THR A 19 21.23 3.82 12.50
N GLY A 20 20.19 4.53 12.95
CA GLY A 20 20.31 5.82 13.62
C GLY A 20 18.95 6.44 13.92
N GLN A 21 18.97 7.49 14.73
CA GLN A 21 17.81 8.34 14.96
C GLN A 21 18.05 9.70 14.31
N ARG A 22 17.01 10.22 13.67
CA ARG A 22 17.01 11.52 12.99
C ARG A 22 16.51 12.62 13.94
N ASP A 23 16.87 13.86 13.66
CA ASP A 23 16.43 15.02 14.45
C ASP A 23 14.91 15.26 14.35
N ASP A 24 14.25 14.73 13.28
CA ASP A 24 12.80 14.80 13.08
C ASP A 24 12.02 13.71 13.86
N GLY A 25 12.72 12.88 14.66
CA GLY A 25 12.17 11.80 15.48
C GLY A 25 12.02 10.47 14.76
N TYR A 26 12.17 10.43 13.44
CA TYR A 26 12.20 9.18 12.67
C TYR A 26 13.51 8.42 12.89
N HIS A 27 13.48 7.11 12.64
CA HIS A 27 14.67 6.28 12.65
C HIS A 27 15.13 5.99 11.22
N ASN A 28 16.44 6.12 10.99
CA ASN A 28 17.04 5.51 9.82
C ASN A 28 17.08 4.00 10.02
N LEU A 29 16.74 3.27 8.99
CA LEU A 29 16.71 1.81 9.00
C LEU A 29 17.33 1.22 7.74
N GLN A 30 17.71 -0.04 7.85
CA GLN A 30 17.98 -0.91 6.73
C GLN A 30 17.11 -2.14 6.86
N THR A 31 16.44 -2.52 5.78
CA THR A 31 15.56 -3.69 5.77
C THR A 31 15.54 -4.34 4.39
N LEU A 32 15.20 -5.62 4.37
CA LEU A 32 14.92 -6.33 3.14
C LEU A 32 13.45 -6.70 3.09
N PHE A 33 12.71 -6.00 2.24
CA PHE A 33 11.32 -6.32 1.96
C PHE A 33 11.21 -7.50 1.01
N GLN A 34 10.49 -8.53 1.45
CA GLN A 34 10.05 -9.63 0.61
C GLN A 34 8.55 -9.52 0.38
N LEU A 35 8.13 -9.32 -0.87
CA LEU A 35 6.73 -9.42 -1.23
C LEU A 35 6.33 -10.89 -1.27
N LEU A 36 5.11 -11.17 -0.82
CA LEU A 36 4.55 -12.53 -0.77
C LEU A 36 3.32 -12.61 -1.69
N ASP A 37 2.99 -13.82 -2.12
CA ASP A 37 1.78 -14.07 -2.90
C ASP A 37 0.51 -13.98 -2.04
N GLY A 38 -0.62 -13.75 -2.71
CA GLY A 38 -1.93 -13.66 -2.08
C GLY A 38 -2.21 -12.26 -1.53
N GLY A 39 -2.87 -12.17 -0.39
CA GLY A 39 -3.20 -10.91 0.27
C GLY A 39 -4.67 -10.51 0.18
N ASP A 40 -4.95 -9.24 0.44
CA ASP A 40 -6.28 -8.66 0.28
C ASP A 40 -6.66 -8.59 -1.21
N GLN A 41 -7.93 -8.38 -1.49
CA GLN A 41 -8.41 -8.22 -2.86
C GLN A 41 -9.29 -6.97 -2.93
N LEU A 42 -9.06 -6.14 -3.94
CA LEU A 42 -9.85 -4.93 -4.18
C LEU A 42 -10.51 -5.00 -5.54
N THR A 43 -11.80 -4.65 -5.57
CA THR A 43 -12.57 -4.51 -6.81
C THR A 43 -12.99 -3.05 -6.98
N PHE A 44 -12.67 -2.48 -8.13
CA PHE A 44 -12.87 -1.07 -8.47
C PHE A 44 -13.97 -0.93 -9.51
N ASN A 45 -14.97 -0.10 -9.20
CA ASN A 45 -16.04 0.30 -10.12
C ASN A 45 -16.01 1.82 -10.25
N THR A 46 -15.54 2.33 -11.39
CA THR A 46 -15.48 3.78 -11.65
C THR A 46 -16.87 4.39 -11.81
N THR A 47 -17.01 5.64 -11.36
CA THR A 47 -18.24 6.43 -11.47
C THR A 47 -17.94 7.77 -12.17
N ASN A 48 -18.97 8.39 -12.76
CA ASN A 48 -18.83 9.67 -13.44
C ASN A 48 -18.90 10.89 -12.51
N ASN A 49 -19.14 10.66 -11.22
CA ASN A 49 -19.08 11.68 -10.17
C ASN A 49 -17.79 11.52 -9.36
N ALA A 50 -17.34 12.56 -8.64
CA ALA A 50 -16.10 12.53 -7.87
C ALA A 50 -16.20 11.74 -6.55
N GLU A 51 -17.31 11.03 -6.32
CA GLU A 51 -17.54 10.33 -5.06
C GLU A 51 -16.68 9.08 -4.93
N LEU A 52 -16.13 8.89 -3.73
CA LEU A 52 -15.36 7.72 -3.34
C LEU A 52 -16.09 6.98 -2.23
N SER A 53 -16.25 5.69 -2.39
CA SER A 53 -16.86 4.84 -1.36
C SER A 53 -16.08 3.54 -1.20
N LEU A 54 -16.06 3.02 0.03
CA LEU A 54 -15.41 1.76 0.38
C LEU A 54 -16.41 0.85 1.10
N TRP A 55 -16.47 -0.40 0.67
CA TRP A 55 -17.30 -1.42 1.32
C TRP A 55 -16.54 -2.77 1.35
N PRO A 56 -16.69 -3.56 2.42
CA PRO A 56 -17.23 -3.16 3.72
C PRO A 56 -16.34 -2.14 4.43
N GLN A 57 -16.91 -1.37 5.34
CA GLN A 57 -16.12 -0.51 6.22
C GLN A 57 -15.29 -1.36 7.18
N ILE A 58 -14.07 -0.90 7.48
CA ILE A 58 -13.20 -1.59 8.43
C ILE A 58 -13.53 -1.12 9.84
N GLU A 59 -13.87 -2.05 10.70
CA GLU A 59 -14.17 -1.76 12.11
C GLU A 59 -13.01 -1.01 12.79
N GLY A 60 -13.35 0.09 13.47
CA GLY A 60 -12.38 0.93 14.17
C GLY A 60 -11.54 1.87 13.29
N VAL A 61 -11.82 1.94 11.98
CA VAL A 61 -11.16 2.88 11.05
C VAL A 61 -12.24 3.77 10.42
N ALA A 62 -12.19 5.07 10.68
CA ALA A 62 -13.09 6.00 10.00
C ALA A 62 -12.78 6.00 8.48
N GLU A 63 -13.79 6.13 7.64
CA GLU A 63 -13.64 6.01 6.19
C GLU A 63 -12.61 7.00 5.63
N GLN A 64 -12.61 8.25 6.12
CA GLN A 64 -11.65 9.27 5.71
C GLN A 64 -10.20 8.96 6.10
N ASP A 65 -10.00 8.11 7.11
CA ASP A 65 -8.68 7.72 7.61
C ASP A 65 -8.17 6.44 6.94
N ASN A 66 -9.05 5.75 6.22
CA ASN A 66 -8.69 4.54 5.48
C ASN A 66 -7.73 4.87 4.34
N LEU A 67 -6.60 4.15 4.29
CA LEU A 67 -5.55 4.40 3.31
C LEU A 67 -6.02 4.20 1.85
N ILE A 68 -7.02 3.34 1.60
CA ILE A 68 -7.65 3.17 0.28
C ILE A 68 -8.30 4.49 -0.16
N ILE A 69 -9.17 5.06 0.68
CA ILE A 69 -9.85 6.32 0.38
C ILE A 69 -8.87 7.49 0.30
N ARG A 70 -7.88 7.53 1.21
CA ARG A 70 -6.82 8.55 1.17
C ARG A 70 -6.00 8.48 -0.11
N ALA A 71 -5.65 7.28 -0.58
CA ALA A 71 -4.93 7.06 -1.82
C ALA A 71 -5.72 7.56 -3.04
N ALA A 72 -7.01 7.19 -3.13
CA ALA A 72 -7.88 7.66 -4.20
C ALA A 72 -8.02 9.19 -4.21
N ARG A 73 -8.24 9.82 -3.05
CA ARG A 73 -8.30 11.29 -2.91
C ARG A 73 -7.00 11.97 -3.29
N ALA A 74 -5.86 11.42 -2.84
CA ALA A 74 -4.56 11.99 -3.18
C ALA A 74 -4.31 11.96 -4.69
N LEU A 75 -4.73 10.91 -5.39
CA LEU A 75 -4.63 10.82 -6.84
C LEU A 75 -5.56 11.82 -7.53
N GLN A 76 -6.84 11.96 -7.09
CA GLN A 76 -7.74 12.99 -7.61
C GLN A 76 -7.15 14.39 -7.47
N GLN A 77 -6.61 14.71 -6.29
CA GLN A 77 -6.00 16.02 -6.02
C GLN A 77 -4.75 16.27 -6.87
N GLN A 78 -3.89 15.27 -7.01
CA GLN A 78 -2.65 15.38 -7.80
C GLN A 78 -2.91 15.60 -9.29
N THR A 79 -3.98 14.98 -9.82
CA THR A 79 -4.25 14.94 -11.27
C THR A 79 -5.39 15.86 -11.71
N GLY A 80 -6.18 16.38 -10.77
CA GLY A 80 -7.41 17.10 -11.07
C GLY A 80 -8.54 16.21 -11.61
N CYS A 81 -8.42 14.88 -11.45
CA CYS A 81 -9.44 13.93 -11.91
C CYS A 81 -10.74 14.13 -11.15
N THR A 82 -11.86 14.19 -11.89
CA THR A 82 -13.21 14.35 -11.33
C THR A 82 -14.04 13.07 -11.36
N GLN A 83 -13.45 11.96 -11.76
CA GLN A 83 -14.08 10.65 -11.69
C GLN A 83 -13.99 10.10 -10.26
N GLY A 84 -15.00 9.33 -9.83
CA GLY A 84 -15.01 8.63 -8.58
C GLY A 84 -14.87 7.13 -8.75
N CYS A 85 -14.97 6.42 -7.63
CA CYS A 85 -14.89 4.97 -7.61
C CYS A 85 -15.61 4.39 -6.40
N SER A 86 -16.38 3.34 -6.61
CA SER A 86 -16.83 2.45 -5.54
C SER A 86 -15.84 1.30 -5.44
N ILE A 87 -15.26 1.11 -4.26
CA ILE A 87 -14.20 0.14 -4.00
C ILE A 87 -14.74 -0.91 -3.04
N GLU A 88 -14.66 -2.18 -3.44
CA GLU A 88 -14.97 -3.31 -2.59
C GLU A 88 -13.66 -3.94 -2.10
N LEU A 89 -13.53 -4.09 -0.77
CA LEU A 89 -12.37 -4.71 -0.13
C LEU A 89 -12.72 -6.09 0.42
N HIS A 90 -12.07 -7.11 -0.11
CA HIS A 90 -12.07 -8.43 0.50
C HIS A 90 -10.82 -8.61 1.36
N LYS A 91 -10.98 -8.33 2.67
CA LYS A 91 -9.90 -8.34 3.66
C LYS A 91 -9.53 -9.77 4.06
N ARG A 92 -8.29 -10.17 3.84
CA ARG A 92 -7.72 -11.48 4.19
C ARG A 92 -6.56 -11.35 5.16
N LEU A 93 -5.77 -10.28 5.04
CA LEU A 93 -4.62 -10.04 5.89
C LEU A 93 -5.05 -9.54 7.27
N PRO A 94 -4.47 -10.04 8.36
CA PRO A 94 -4.74 -9.53 9.70
C PRO A 94 -4.26 -8.08 9.82
N MET A 95 -5.00 -7.27 10.58
CA MET A 95 -4.64 -5.88 10.86
C MET A 95 -3.54 -5.81 11.93
N GLY A 96 -2.57 -4.91 11.73
CA GLY A 96 -1.51 -4.68 12.72
C GLY A 96 -0.50 -5.82 12.86
N ALA A 97 -0.42 -6.72 11.87
CA ALA A 97 0.49 -7.88 11.88
C ALA A 97 1.86 -7.62 11.25
N GLY A 98 2.20 -6.38 10.90
CA GLY A 98 3.47 -6.05 10.24
C GLY A 98 3.56 -6.47 8.76
N LEU A 99 2.48 -6.99 8.18
CA LEU A 99 2.43 -7.49 6.79
C LEU A 99 2.21 -6.40 5.74
N GLY A 100 2.09 -5.14 6.14
CA GLY A 100 1.91 -4.01 5.23
C GLY A 100 0.55 -3.96 4.53
N GLY A 101 -0.48 -4.67 5.00
CA GLY A 101 -1.75 -4.81 4.28
C GLY A 101 -2.44 -3.48 3.94
N GLY A 102 -2.46 -2.50 4.86
CA GLY A 102 -3.00 -1.17 4.59
C GLY A 102 -2.22 -0.40 3.53
N SER A 103 -0.89 -0.47 3.58
CA SER A 103 0.01 0.15 2.59
C SER A 103 -0.11 -0.51 1.22
N SER A 104 -0.23 -1.84 1.19
CA SER A 104 -0.48 -2.60 -0.04
C SER A 104 -1.82 -2.22 -0.67
N ASN A 105 -2.89 -2.10 0.13
CA ASN A 105 -4.19 -1.67 -0.35
C ASN A 105 -4.13 -0.26 -0.96
N ALA A 106 -3.40 0.68 -0.32
CA ALA A 106 -3.20 2.03 -0.83
C ALA A 106 -2.43 2.02 -2.16
N ALA A 107 -1.34 1.27 -2.25
CA ALA A 107 -0.55 1.12 -3.46
C ALA A 107 -1.38 0.54 -4.61
N THR A 108 -2.11 -0.56 -4.34
CA THR A 108 -3.01 -1.18 -5.31
C THR A 108 -4.08 -0.20 -5.79
N THR A 109 -4.61 0.64 -4.88
CA THR A 109 -5.58 1.68 -5.23
C THR A 109 -4.97 2.74 -6.15
N LEU A 110 -3.76 3.24 -5.84
CA LEU A 110 -3.06 4.20 -6.69
C LEU A 110 -2.80 3.64 -8.10
N LEU A 111 -2.30 2.41 -8.20
CA LEU A 111 -2.02 1.74 -9.47
C LEU A 111 -3.31 1.52 -10.29
N ALA A 112 -4.35 0.98 -9.64
CA ALA A 112 -5.63 0.71 -10.30
C ALA A 112 -6.28 1.98 -10.84
N LEU A 113 -6.39 3.01 -10.00
CA LEU A 113 -7.08 4.26 -10.35
C LEU A 113 -6.25 5.12 -11.31
N ASN A 114 -4.93 5.08 -11.25
CA ASN A 114 -4.07 5.70 -12.25
C ASN A 114 -4.38 5.19 -13.66
N ASN A 115 -4.61 3.89 -13.79
CA ASN A 115 -4.98 3.26 -15.06
C ASN A 115 -6.46 3.51 -15.41
N LEU A 116 -7.40 3.31 -14.46
CA LEU A 116 -8.84 3.42 -14.70
C LEU A 116 -9.30 4.85 -15.01
N TRP A 117 -8.62 5.85 -14.46
CA TRP A 117 -8.91 7.27 -14.66
C TRP A 117 -8.02 7.91 -15.74
N ASP A 118 -7.18 7.12 -16.44
CA ASP A 118 -6.21 7.59 -17.44
C ASP A 118 -5.33 8.76 -16.94
N CYS A 119 -4.91 8.70 -15.66
CA CYS A 119 -4.10 9.77 -15.06
C CYS A 119 -2.67 9.81 -15.59
N ASN A 120 -2.15 8.69 -16.12
CA ASN A 120 -0.85 8.56 -16.77
C ASN A 120 0.36 8.98 -15.91
N LEU A 121 0.26 8.88 -14.57
CA LEU A 121 1.41 9.07 -13.70
C LEU A 121 2.38 7.89 -13.85
N SER A 122 3.67 8.19 -13.85
CA SER A 122 4.73 7.19 -13.82
C SER A 122 4.79 6.47 -12.46
N ILE A 123 5.43 5.29 -12.44
CA ILE A 123 5.68 4.54 -11.19
C ILE A 123 6.42 5.42 -10.15
N ALA A 124 7.38 6.21 -10.59
CA ALA A 124 8.12 7.11 -9.69
C ALA A 124 7.25 8.24 -9.09
N GLU A 125 6.29 8.77 -9.86
CA GLU A 125 5.34 9.77 -9.35
C GLU A 125 4.34 9.14 -8.38
N LEU A 126 3.82 7.95 -8.70
CA LEU A 126 2.95 7.18 -7.79
C LEU A 126 3.68 6.80 -6.50
N ALA A 127 4.96 6.40 -6.56
CA ALA A 127 5.76 6.09 -5.39
C ALA A 127 5.95 7.31 -4.48
N LYS A 128 6.21 8.49 -5.06
CA LYS A 128 6.27 9.75 -4.30
C LYS A 128 4.94 10.09 -3.63
N LEU A 129 3.82 9.93 -4.34
CA LEU A 129 2.49 10.13 -3.79
C LEU A 129 2.21 9.12 -2.67
N GLY A 130 2.59 7.86 -2.88
CA GLY A 130 2.46 6.77 -1.92
C GLY A 130 3.26 6.98 -0.65
N ALA A 131 4.47 7.54 -0.73
CA ALA A 131 5.31 7.85 0.42
C ALA A 131 4.64 8.84 1.41
N CYS A 132 3.79 9.74 0.92
CA CYS A 132 2.99 10.64 1.75
C CYS A 132 1.85 9.92 2.51
N LEU A 133 1.48 8.72 2.09
CA LEU A 133 0.44 7.90 2.72
C LEU A 133 1.02 6.95 3.76
N GLY A 134 2.23 6.44 3.52
CA GLY A 134 2.93 5.55 4.43
C GLY A 134 4.27 5.07 3.86
N ALA A 135 5.24 4.82 4.75
CA ALA A 135 6.61 4.47 4.38
C ALA A 135 6.71 3.16 3.57
N ASP A 136 5.81 2.20 3.80
CA ASP A 136 5.78 0.92 3.09
C ASP A 136 5.03 1.00 1.73
N VAL A 137 4.32 2.11 1.41
CA VAL A 137 3.52 2.18 0.16
C VAL A 137 4.40 2.10 -1.09
N PRO A 138 5.58 2.76 -1.16
CA PRO A 138 6.43 2.73 -2.33
C PRO A 138 6.85 1.33 -2.77
N VAL A 139 7.21 0.41 -1.85
CA VAL A 139 7.64 -0.94 -2.24
C VAL A 139 6.53 -1.74 -2.93
N PHE A 140 5.27 -1.50 -2.54
CA PHE A 140 4.13 -2.14 -3.21
C PHE A 140 3.81 -1.51 -4.57
N ILE A 141 4.10 -0.22 -4.76
CA ILE A 141 3.98 0.44 -6.06
C ILE A 141 5.05 -0.08 -7.03
N GLU A 142 6.29 -0.24 -6.57
CA GLU A 142 7.38 -0.85 -7.35
C GLU A 142 7.08 -2.32 -7.70
N GLY A 143 6.30 -3.02 -6.87
CA GLY A 143 5.85 -4.39 -7.10
C GLY A 143 6.97 -5.43 -7.09
N ARG A 144 8.12 -5.12 -6.47
CA ARG A 144 9.30 -5.99 -6.38
C ARG A 144 9.86 -5.98 -4.97
N SER A 145 10.45 -7.12 -4.57
CA SER A 145 11.23 -7.19 -3.34
C SER A 145 12.42 -6.24 -3.43
N ALA A 146 12.76 -5.56 -2.33
CA ALA A 146 13.77 -4.51 -2.35
C ALA A 146 14.52 -4.43 -1.03
N PHE A 147 15.81 -4.11 -1.12
CA PHE A 147 16.55 -3.56 -0.01
C PHE A 147 16.16 -2.09 0.16
N ALA A 148 15.84 -1.70 1.39
CA ALA A 148 15.38 -0.35 1.71
C ALA A 148 16.26 0.31 2.76
N GLU A 149 16.54 1.59 2.55
CA GLU A 149 17.30 2.47 3.45
C GLU A 149 16.51 3.74 3.77
N GLY A 150 17.11 4.66 4.49
CA GLY A 150 16.43 5.87 4.94
C GLY A 150 15.40 5.55 6.01
N ILE A 151 14.17 6.01 5.85
CA ILE A 151 13.01 5.64 6.67
C ILE A 151 12.26 4.41 6.10
N GLY A 152 12.84 3.71 5.12
CA GLY A 152 12.24 2.61 4.35
C GLY A 152 11.80 3.03 2.94
N ASP A 153 12.17 4.22 2.51
CA ASP A 153 11.73 4.89 1.27
C ASP A 153 12.75 4.87 0.14
N GLN A 154 14.03 4.60 0.43
CA GLN A 154 15.09 4.45 -0.56
C GLN A 154 15.19 2.99 -0.99
N LEU A 155 14.55 2.63 -2.07
CA LEU A 155 14.39 1.26 -2.51
C LEU A 155 15.42 0.89 -3.58
N THR A 156 16.13 -0.21 -3.36
CA THR A 156 16.96 -0.88 -4.36
C THR A 156 16.35 -2.24 -4.64
N PRO A 157 15.75 -2.46 -5.82
CA PRO A 157 15.19 -3.76 -6.17
C PRO A 157 16.22 -4.88 -6.10
N ILE A 158 15.80 -6.03 -5.56
CA ILE A 158 16.67 -7.21 -5.43
C ILE A 158 15.88 -8.46 -5.79
N ASP A 159 16.53 -9.35 -6.52
CA ASP A 159 15.96 -10.65 -6.83
C ASP A 159 16.29 -11.62 -5.70
N ILE A 160 15.26 -12.11 -5.02
CA ILE A 160 15.34 -13.08 -3.94
C ILE A 160 14.86 -14.42 -4.49
N ALA A 161 15.57 -15.50 -4.18
CA ALA A 161 15.14 -16.83 -4.56
C ALA A 161 13.74 -17.14 -4.00
N GLU A 162 12.89 -17.74 -4.84
CA GLU A 162 11.57 -18.19 -4.40
C GLU A 162 11.68 -19.10 -3.17
N SER A 163 10.89 -18.79 -2.16
CA SER A 163 10.89 -19.51 -0.89
C SER A 163 9.50 -19.54 -0.28
N TRP A 164 9.21 -20.59 0.45
CA TRP A 164 7.99 -20.70 1.24
C TRP A 164 8.18 -20.02 2.59
N TYR A 165 7.21 -19.21 3.00
CA TYR A 165 7.20 -18.54 4.29
C TYR A 165 5.99 -18.99 5.09
N LEU A 166 6.21 -19.43 6.34
CA LEU A 166 5.16 -19.64 7.31
C LEU A 166 5.04 -18.37 8.16
N VAL A 167 3.91 -17.67 8.02
CA VAL A 167 3.61 -16.48 8.81
C VAL A 167 2.70 -16.84 9.97
N ILE A 168 3.16 -16.60 11.20
CA ILE A 168 2.37 -16.83 12.42
C ILE A 168 2.08 -15.48 13.07
N THR A 169 0.80 -15.16 13.23
CA THR A 169 0.34 -13.92 13.88
C THR A 169 -0.16 -14.26 15.28
N PRO A 170 0.59 -13.94 16.34
CA PRO A 170 0.13 -14.17 17.70
C PRO A 170 -1.03 -13.22 18.06
N PRO A 171 -1.90 -13.59 19.03
CA PRO A 171 -3.05 -12.76 19.42
C PRO A 171 -2.65 -11.62 20.35
N CYS A 172 -1.55 -10.93 20.05
CA CYS A 172 -1.07 -9.75 20.77
C CYS A 172 -0.73 -8.63 19.79
N LYS A 173 -1.02 -7.38 20.19
CA LYS A 173 -0.63 -6.19 19.42
C LYS A 173 0.66 -5.64 20.00
N VAL A 174 1.66 -5.41 19.15
CA VAL A 174 2.87 -4.67 19.48
C VAL A 174 2.77 -3.33 18.76
N SER A 175 2.86 -2.23 19.52
CA SER A 175 2.94 -0.89 18.92
C SER A 175 4.34 -0.72 18.34
N THR A 176 4.42 -0.35 17.09
CA THR A 176 5.66 0.04 16.40
C THR A 176 5.71 1.54 16.27
#